data_1c840adb18e322338c2e6e2d496837b2
#
_entry.id   1c840adb18e322338c2e6e2d496837b2
#
_cell.length_a   1.000
_cell.length_b   1.000
_cell.length_c   1.000
_cell.angle_alpha   90.00
_cell.angle_beta   90.00
_cell.angle_gamma   90.00
#
_symmetry.space_group_name_H-M   'P 1'
#
loop_
_entity.id
_entity.type
_entity.pdbx_description
1 polymer ?
#
loop_
_entity_poly.entity_id
_entity_poly.type
_entity_poly.pdbx_seq_one_letter_code
_entity_poly.pdbx_strand_id
1 'polypeptide(L)'
;MAKEDICAVIIEGIQGVGGIKIPTPEFLQELRKACTEHGTILILDEIQSGYGRSGKFFAHQYAGIKPDIITVAKGIGNGFPMAGVLISPMFTPVYGMLGTTFGGNHLACSAALAVMDVIEQENLVENAANIGSYPVSYTHLTL
;
A
#
# COMPACT_ATOMS: atom_id res chain seq x y z
N MET A 1 28.85 10.41 1.11
CA MET A 1 28.27 11.51 1.93
C MET A 1 26.77 11.36 1.82
N ALA A 2 26.11 10.92 2.90
CA ALA A 2 24.65 10.97 2.97
C ALA A 2 24.25 12.44 2.91
N LYS A 3 23.36 12.82 1.98
CA LYS A 3 22.79 14.14 2.00
C LYS A 3 21.80 14.19 3.15
N GLU A 4 22.09 14.98 4.15
CA GLU A 4 21.24 15.16 5.35
C GLU A 4 19.92 15.89 5.06
N ASP A 5 19.59 16.09 3.79
CA ASP A 5 18.44 16.86 3.30
C ASP A 5 17.27 16.04 2.75
N ILE A 6 17.33 14.69 2.87
CA ILE A 6 16.23 13.80 2.45
C ILE A 6 15.32 13.54 3.64
N CYS A 7 14.14 14.16 3.64
CA CYS A 7 13.15 13.99 4.71
C CYS A 7 12.26 12.74 4.53
N ALA A 8 12.04 12.30 3.29
CA ALA A 8 11.19 11.15 3.00
C ALA A 8 11.58 10.45 1.71
N VAL A 9 11.29 9.14 1.65
CA VAL A 9 11.31 8.32 0.43
C VAL A 9 9.90 7.78 0.20
N ILE A 10 9.38 7.92 -1.01
CA ILE A 10 8.12 7.32 -1.43
C ILE A 10 8.38 6.29 -2.52
N ILE A 11 7.79 5.10 -2.39
CA ILE A 11 7.94 4.01 -3.35
C ILE A 11 6.67 3.13 -3.36
N GLU A 12 6.32 2.59 -4.52
CA GLU A 12 5.31 1.53 -4.62
C GLU A 12 5.92 0.18 -4.18
N GLY A 13 5.19 -0.59 -3.37
CA GLY A 13 5.57 -1.96 -2.99
C GLY A 13 5.63 -2.92 -4.19
N ILE A 14 4.79 -2.66 -5.20
CA ILE A 14 4.84 -3.24 -6.54
C ILE A 14 4.56 -2.08 -7.50
N GLN A 15 5.52 -1.75 -8.37
CA GLN A 15 5.32 -0.67 -9.34
C GLN A 15 4.32 -1.10 -10.41
N GLY A 16 3.23 -0.33 -10.55
CA GLY A 16 2.22 -0.58 -11.57
C GLY A 16 2.61 0.03 -12.92
N VAL A 17 2.40 1.33 -13.07
CA VAL A 17 2.66 2.08 -14.31
C VAL A 17 4.14 2.06 -14.72
N GLY A 18 5.05 1.92 -13.76
CA GLY A 18 6.49 1.79 -14.00
C GLY A 18 6.93 0.50 -14.69
N GLY A 19 5.99 -0.38 -15.10
CA GLY A 19 6.26 -1.60 -15.85
C GLY A 19 6.21 -2.88 -15.02
N ILE A 20 5.36 -2.93 -14.00
CA ILE A 20 5.13 -4.10 -13.13
C ILE A 20 6.46 -4.61 -12.53
N LYS A 21 7.22 -3.71 -11.97
CA LYS A 21 8.47 -4.06 -11.28
C LYS A 21 8.18 -4.43 -9.84
N ILE A 22 8.58 -5.62 -9.47
CA ILE A 22 8.43 -6.16 -8.11
C ILE A 22 9.80 -6.09 -7.43
N PRO A 23 9.99 -5.21 -6.43
CA PRO A 23 11.23 -5.19 -5.67
C PRO A 23 11.35 -6.46 -4.82
N THR A 24 12.58 -6.91 -4.57
CA THR A 24 12.79 -8.05 -3.69
C THR A 24 12.48 -7.68 -2.23
N PRO A 25 12.08 -8.64 -1.39
CA PRO A 25 11.90 -8.40 0.04
C PRO A 25 13.14 -7.79 0.70
N GLU A 26 14.34 -8.24 0.33
CA GLU A 26 15.61 -7.76 0.86
C GLU A 26 15.83 -6.28 0.52
N PHE A 27 15.49 -5.86 -0.71
CA PHE A 27 15.58 -4.45 -1.08
C PHE A 27 14.70 -3.57 -0.19
N LEU A 28 13.45 -3.96 0.04
CA LEU A 28 12.53 -3.22 0.89
C LEU A 28 12.97 -3.21 2.37
N GLN A 29 13.57 -4.32 2.85
CA GLN A 29 14.13 -4.41 4.19
C GLN A 29 15.33 -3.47 4.37
N GLU A 30 16.26 -3.48 3.43
CA GLU A 30 17.42 -2.57 3.46
C GLU A 30 17.00 -1.11 3.31
N LEU A 31 15.99 -0.82 2.47
CA LEU A 31 15.43 0.52 2.36
C LEU A 31 14.81 0.98 3.70
N ARG A 32 14.02 0.12 4.36
CA ARG A 32 13.46 0.43 5.68
C ARG A 32 14.54 0.69 6.72
N LYS A 33 15.58 -0.13 6.72
CA LYS A 33 16.73 0.00 7.62
C LYS A 33 17.44 1.34 7.39
N ALA A 34 17.78 1.65 6.13
CA ALA A 34 18.44 2.91 5.78
C ALA A 34 17.59 4.12 6.18
N CYS A 35 16.27 4.09 5.92
CA CYS A 35 15.36 5.15 6.35
C CYS A 35 15.39 5.34 7.87
N THR A 36 15.41 4.23 8.63
CA THR A 36 15.46 4.28 10.09
C THR A 36 16.78 4.85 10.61
N GLU A 37 17.90 4.42 10.04
CA GLU A 37 19.25 4.87 10.43
C GLU A 37 19.47 6.37 10.17
N HIS A 38 18.85 6.91 9.12
CA HIS A 38 18.99 8.32 8.73
C HIS A 38 17.82 9.22 9.17
N GLY A 39 16.86 8.69 9.94
CA GLY A 39 15.69 9.47 10.36
C GLY A 39 14.79 9.90 9.20
N THR A 40 14.85 9.20 8.06
CA THR A 40 14.07 9.47 6.85
C THR A 40 12.74 8.74 6.90
N ILE A 41 11.65 9.41 6.55
CA ILE A 41 10.30 8.83 6.52
C ILE A 41 10.16 7.90 5.32
N LEU A 42 9.69 6.66 5.56
CA LEU A 42 9.34 5.73 4.49
C LEU A 42 7.85 5.78 4.22
N ILE A 43 7.49 6.17 3.00
CA ILE A 43 6.11 6.21 2.50
C ILE A 43 5.95 5.07 1.49
N LEU A 44 5.00 4.17 1.73
CA LEU A 44 4.65 3.15 0.73
C LEU A 44 3.34 3.50 0.05
N ASP A 45 3.40 3.57 -1.28
CA ASP A 45 2.24 3.79 -2.13
C ASP A 45 1.57 2.43 -2.41
N GLU A 46 0.47 2.20 -1.70
CA GLU A 46 -0.36 1.00 -1.86
C GLU A 46 -1.67 1.28 -2.62
N ILE A 47 -1.71 2.40 -3.36
CA ILE A 47 -2.90 2.80 -4.12
C ILE A 47 -3.34 1.70 -5.10
N GLN A 48 -2.39 1.02 -5.74
CA GLN A 48 -2.68 -0.04 -6.70
C GLN A 48 -2.52 -1.44 -6.11
N SER A 49 -1.57 -1.65 -5.23
CA SER A 49 -1.21 -2.96 -4.68
C SER A 49 -1.96 -3.36 -3.41
N GLY A 50 -2.58 -2.40 -2.73
CA GLY A 50 -3.32 -2.63 -1.50
C GLY A 50 -4.68 -3.31 -1.69
N TYR A 51 -5.36 -3.52 -0.57
CA TYR A 51 -6.70 -4.12 -0.49
C TYR A 51 -6.78 -5.52 -1.11
N GLY A 52 -5.79 -6.36 -0.83
CA GLY A 52 -5.78 -7.77 -1.21
C GLY A 52 -5.33 -8.05 -2.64
N ARG A 53 -5.03 -7.03 -3.47
CA ARG A 53 -4.70 -7.18 -4.89
C ARG A 53 -3.58 -8.18 -5.17
N SER A 54 -2.59 -8.26 -4.30
CA SER A 54 -1.41 -9.11 -4.47
C SER A 54 -1.48 -10.45 -3.69
N GLY A 55 -2.56 -10.71 -2.96
CA GLY A 55 -2.65 -11.86 -2.05
C GLY A 55 -2.15 -11.59 -0.63
N LYS A 56 -1.78 -10.36 -0.34
CA LYS A 56 -1.65 -9.77 1.00
C LYS A 56 -2.49 -8.52 1.06
N PHE A 57 -2.93 -8.09 2.25
CA PHE A 57 -3.74 -6.87 2.35
C PHE A 57 -2.98 -5.66 1.81
N PHE A 58 -1.67 -5.56 2.13
CA PHE A 58 -0.74 -4.62 1.53
C PHE A 58 0.48 -5.36 0.97
N ALA A 59 1.00 -4.93 -0.17
CA ALA A 59 2.13 -5.59 -0.84
C ALA A 59 3.41 -5.59 0.00
N HIS A 60 3.67 -4.54 0.78
CA HIS A 60 4.85 -4.47 1.64
C HIS A 60 4.91 -5.57 2.72
N GLN A 61 3.78 -6.21 3.00
CA GLN A 61 3.74 -7.33 3.96
C GLN A 61 4.55 -8.54 3.49
N TYR A 62 4.83 -8.67 2.19
CA TYR A 62 5.75 -9.69 1.67
C TYR A 62 7.18 -9.50 2.17
N ALA A 63 7.60 -8.27 2.39
CA ALA A 63 8.92 -7.94 2.94
C ALA A 63 8.95 -7.94 4.49
N GLY A 64 7.80 -8.03 5.15
CA GLY A 64 7.70 -7.99 6.61
C GLY A 64 8.10 -6.65 7.23
N ILE A 65 8.07 -5.56 6.45
CA ILE A 65 8.43 -4.22 6.93
C ILE A 65 7.20 -3.42 7.38
N LYS A 66 7.44 -2.38 8.17
CA LYS A 66 6.45 -1.38 8.54
C LYS A 66 6.88 -0.01 7.99
N PRO A 67 6.11 0.60 7.07
CA PRO A 67 6.34 1.98 6.65
C PRO A 67 5.85 2.96 7.72
N ASP A 68 6.24 4.21 7.58
CA ASP A 68 5.79 5.30 8.45
C ASP A 68 4.47 5.90 7.95
N ILE A 69 4.27 5.87 6.63
CA ILE A 69 3.03 6.34 5.97
C ILE A 69 2.66 5.36 4.86
N ILE A 70 1.36 5.12 4.68
CA ILE A 70 0.81 4.34 3.56
C ILE A 70 -0.24 5.20 2.85
N THR A 71 -0.10 5.38 1.53
CA THR A 71 -1.14 5.99 0.71
C THR A 71 -2.05 4.92 0.11
N VAL A 72 -3.35 5.15 0.15
CA VAL A 72 -4.38 4.21 -0.32
C VAL A 72 -5.45 4.93 -1.14
N ALA A 73 -5.93 4.25 -2.18
CA ALA A 73 -7.03 4.68 -3.03
C ALA A 73 -7.58 3.46 -3.80
N LYS A 74 -8.19 3.67 -4.94
CA LYS A 74 -8.69 2.63 -5.86
C LYS A 74 -9.47 1.51 -5.14
N GLY A 75 -8.78 0.46 -4.69
CA GLY A 75 -9.38 -0.70 -4.03
C GLY A 75 -10.18 -0.35 -2.77
N ILE A 76 -9.80 0.68 -2.03
CA ILE A 76 -10.51 1.10 -0.81
C ILE A 76 -11.98 1.42 -1.07
N GLY A 77 -12.30 2.03 -2.22
CA GLY A 77 -13.66 2.42 -2.57
C GLY A 77 -14.31 1.53 -3.62
N ASN A 78 -13.56 0.59 -4.21
CA ASN A 78 -14.01 -0.31 -5.28
C ASN A 78 -14.83 0.38 -6.37
N GLY A 79 -14.35 1.52 -6.86
CA GLY A 79 -15.01 2.37 -7.85
C GLY A 79 -15.63 3.65 -7.29
N PHE A 80 -15.88 3.72 -5.98
CA PHE A 80 -16.27 5.00 -5.36
C PHE A 80 -15.04 5.91 -5.22
N PRO A 81 -15.13 7.20 -5.60
CA PRO A 81 -13.99 8.12 -5.52
C PRO A 81 -13.61 8.42 -4.07
N MET A 82 -12.56 7.78 -3.59
CA MET A 82 -11.97 8.07 -2.30
C MET A 82 -10.50 7.68 -2.24
N ALA A 83 -9.79 8.29 -1.32
CA ALA A 83 -8.43 7.98 -0.97
C ALA A 83 -8.21 8.19 0.53
N GLY A 84 -7.11 7.67 1.04
CA GLY A 84 -6.73 7.83 2.43
C GLY A 84 -5.22 7.79 2.60
N VAL A 85 -4.78 8.21 3.77
CA VAL A 85 -3.40 8.11 4.20
C VAL A 85 -3.39 7.49 5.60
N LEU A 86 -2.72 6.38 5.77
CA LEU A 86 -2.48 5.76 7.05
C LEU A 86 -1.16 6.30 7.60
N ILE A 87 -1.21 6.92 8.76
CA ILE A 87 -0.08 7.64 9.34
C ILE A 87 0.34 6.97 10.65
N SER A 88 1.63 6.67 10.80
CA SER A 88 2.19 6.08 12.01
C SER A 88 1.92 6.98 13.23
N PRO A 89 1.67 6.40 14.42
CA PRO A 89 1.52 7.15 15.68
C PRO A 89 2.75 7.97 16.07
N MET A 90 3.88 7.81 15.40
CA MET A 90 5.07 8.66 15.63
C MET A 90 4.82 10.14 15.28
N PHE A 91 3.83 10.42 14.44
CA PHE A 91 3.44 11.78 14.08
C PHE A 91 2.35 12.28 15.02
N THR A 92 2.60 13.42 15.64
CA THR A 92 1.59 14.09 16.47
C THR A 92 0.70 14.96 15.59
N PRO A 93 -0.61 14.69 15.51
CA PRO A 93 -1.51 15.52 14.73
C PRO A 93 -1.66 16.91 15.35
N VAL A 94 -1.69 17.92 14.51
CA VAL A 94 -1.94 19.31 14.90
C VAL A 94 -3.20 19.79 14.19
N TYR A 95 -4.10 20.43 14.93
CA TYR A 95 -5.34 20.97 14.35
C TYR A 95 -5.04 21.95 13.22
N GLY A 96 -5.70 21.76 12.06
CA GLY A 96 -5.50 22.59 10.88
C GLY A 96 -4.28 22.23 10.03
N MET A 97 -3.49 21.21 10.41
CA MET A 97 -2.32 20.76 9.63
C MET A 97 -2.71 20.20 8.26
N LEU A 98 -3.82 19.49 8.19
CA LEU A 98 -4.37 18.91 6.96
C LEU A 98 -5.78 19.40 6.78
N GLY A 99 -6.14 19.72 5.55
CA GLY A 99 -7.50 20.15 5.19
C GLY A 99 -7.96 19.49 3.89
N THR A 100 -9.23 19.14 3.85
CA THR A 100 -9.87 18.62 2.65
C THR A 100 -11.36 18.94 2.70
N THR A 101 -11.93 19.36 1.57
CA THR A 101 -13.34 19.74 1.50
C THR A 101 -14.28 18.56 1.69
N PHE A 102 -13.97 17.41 1.08
CA PHE A 102 -14.81 16.21 1.11
C PHE A 102 -14.24 15.05 1.91
N GLY A 103 -13.06 15.22 2.52
CA GLY A 103 -12.41 14.13 3.29
C GLY A 103 -13.27 13.71 4.47
N GLY A 104 -13.37 12.40 4.67
CA GLY A 104 -14.16 11.80 5.74
C GLY A 104 -15.68 11.93 5.55
N ASN A 105 -16.16 12.19 4.33
CA ASN A 105 -17.62 12.22 4.09
C ASN A 105 -18.22 10.83 4.32
N HIS A 106 -19.44 10.82 4.88
CA HIS A 106 -20.09 9.58 5.30
C HIS A 106 -20.29 8.57 4.17
N LEU A 107 -20.56 9.03 2.96
CA LEU A 107 -20.83 8.16 1.83
C LEU A 107 -19.57 7.40 1.41
N ALA A 108 -18.42 8.09 1.31
CA ALA A 108 -17.14 7.47 1.03
C ALA A 108 -16.73 6.48 2.13
N CYS A 109 -16.89 6.89 3.40
CA CYS A 109 -16.56 6.00 4.52
C CYS A 109 -17.45 4.75 4.55
N SER A 110 -18.75 4.89 4.27
CA SER A 110 -19.67 3.75 4.18
C SER A 110 -19.30 2.81 3.04
N ALA A 111 -18.90 3.35 1.87
CA ALA A 111 -18.43 2.54 0.76
C ALA A 111 -17.16 1.76 1.12
N ALA A 112 -16.19 2.41 1.77
CA ALA A 112 -14.96 1.73 2.21
C ALA A 112 -15.22 0.63 3.25
N LEU A 113 -16.11 0.88 4.20
CA LEU A 113 -16.48 -0.14 5.20
C LEU A 113 -17.11 -1.35 4.52
N ALA A 114 -18.08 -1.15 3.60
CA ALA A 114 -18.70 -2.24 2.86
C ALA A 114 -17.67 -3.04 2.03
N VAL A 115 -16.68 -2.38 1.44
CA VAL A 115 -15.59 -3.06 0.72
C VAL A 115 -14.76 -3.92 1.67
N MET A 116 -14.39 -3.40 2.84
CA MET A 116 -13.61 -4.16 3.83
C MET A 116 -14.39 -5.37 4.35
N ASP A 117 -15.69 -5.20 4.63
CA ASP A 117 -16.57 -6.29 5.06
C ASP A 117 -16.61 -7.43 4.03
N VAL A 118 -16.74 -7.09 2.74
CA VAL A 118 -16.76 -8.09 1.65
C VAL A 118 -15.40 -8.78 1.51
N ILE A 119 -14.30 -8.02 1.57
CA ILE A 119 -12.94 -8.60 1.51
C ILE A 119 -12.73 -9.63 2.63
N GLU A 120 -13.21 -9.33 3.84
CA GLU A 120 -13.09 -10.23 4.99
C GLU A 120 -14.04 -11.43 4.89
N GLN A 121 -15.34 -11.19 4.66
CA GLN A 121 -16.38 -12.23 4.66
C GLN A 121 -16.18 -13.24 3.53
N GLU A 122 -15.71 -12.80 2.37
CA GLU A 122 -15.49 -13.67 1.21
C GLU A 122 -14.03 -14.17 1.11
N ASN A 123 -13.17 -13.88 2.10
CA ASN A 123 -11.75 -14.28 2.13
C ASN A 123 -11.00 -13.90 0.82
N LEU A 124 -11.27 -12.70 0.28
CA LEU A 124 -10.78 -12.30 -1.03
C LEU A 124 -9.26 -12.16 -1.10
N VAL A 125 -8.59 -11.88 0.00
CA VAL A 125 -7.12 -11.82 0.07
C VAL A 125 -6.53 -13.21 -0.19
N GLU A 126 -7.05 -14.23 0.47
CA GLU A 126 -6.63 -15.63 0.27
C GLU A 126 -6.98 -16.12 -1.14
N ASN A 127 -8.17 -15.79 -1.62
CA ASN A 127 -8.58 -16.11 -2.99
C ASN A 127 -7.61 -15.52 -4.02
N ALA A 128 -7.21 -14.26 -3.85
CA ALA A 128 -6.22 -13.61 -4.73
C ALA A 128 -4.85 -14.31 -4.69
N ALA A 129 -4.40 -14.74 -3.50
CA ALA A 129 -3.16 -15.49 -3.35
C ALA A 129 -3.23 -16.84 -4.09
N ASN A 130 -4.32 -17.57 -3.93
CA ASN A 130 -4.53 -18.87 -4.54
C ASN A 130 -4.63 -18.76 -6.07
N ILE A 131 -5.48 -17.87 -6.59
CA ILE A 131 -5.65 -17.69 -8.03
C ILE A 131 -4.37 -17.13 -8.68
N GLY A 132 -3.65 -16.25 -8.00
CA GLY A 132 -2.40 -15.67 -8.50
C GLY A 132 -1.30 -16.70 -8.82
N SER A 133 -1.38 -17.89 -8.25
CA SER A 133 -0.46 -18.99 -8.56
C SER A 133 -0.78 -19.69 -9.92
N TYR A 134 -2.01 -19.62 -10.40
CA TYR A 134 -2.45 -20.29 -11.64
C TYR A 134 -1.82 -19.71 -12.91
N PRO A 135 -1.78 -18.37 -13.14
CA PRO A 135 -1.22 -17.81 -14.36
C PRO A 135 0.24 -18.21 -14.58
N VAL A 136 1.01 -18.36 -13.52
CA VAL A 136 2.43 -18.74 -13.59
C VAL A 136 2.60 -20.15 -14.16
N SER A 137 1.68 -21.06 -13.86
CA SER A 137 1.71 -22.43 -14.39
C SER A 137 1.28 -22.54 -15.85
N TYR A 138 0.52 -21.57 -16.36
CA TYR A 138 -0.01 -21.58 -17.74
C TYR A 138 0.78 -20.69 -18.71
N THR A 139 1.51 -19.69 -18.25
CA THR A 139 2.32 -18.79 -19.11
C THR A 139 3.48 -19.51 -19.81
N HIS A 140 3.85 -20.70 -19.39
CA HIS A 140 4.86 -21.52 -20.04
C HIS A 140 4.31 -22.44 -21.17
N LEU A 141 2.99 -22.43 -21.39
CA LEU A 141 2.35 -23.27 -22.39
C LEU A 141 2.07 -22.58 -23.73
N THR A 142 2.45 -21.31 -23.88
CA THR A 142 2.13 -20.46 -25.05
C THR A 142 3.36 -19.91 -25.77
N LEU A 143 4.47 -20.63 -25.80
CA LEU A 143 5.62 -20.33 -26.66
C LEU A 143 5.99 -21.54 -27.48
#